data_f8739f930afd5eae6e1d7b837cfae200
#
_entry.id   f8739f930afd5eae6e1d7b837cfae200
#
_cell.length_a   1.000
_cell.length_b   1.000
_cell.length_c   1.000
_cell.angle_alpha   90.00
_cell.angle_beta   90.00
_cell.angle_gamma   90.00
#
_symmetry.space_group_name_H-M   'P 1'
#
loop_
_entity.id
_entity.type
_entity.pdbx_description
1 polymer ?
#
loop_
_entity_poly.entity_id
_entity_poly.type
_entity_poly.pdbx_seq_one_letter_code
_entity_poly.pdbx_strand_id
1 'polypeptide(L)'
;MSTDPVTQARLGDKILTAMAVLIALFYVISAAKNPSIIEIIQAGLSLLFLPFMWIWRSRPVLSATGFIVLLAAWAVAWMSQLPTNLGLTPWALTAPMAVYATSRHVTRRAIPRTVLALTILGSFISPFIWRIDPESFVLHYQLDRRYLAMLVVHWAVLGTTYFAAARYFDLARQHERLAQKRFHQAQEEERLLIARELHDVLAHSLTLIKVQANAGIIAGRSDAKAAEEALASIRDGADSALEEVRGIVTALRSTGPTALKPATQLEHIEGIIDGFRAAGLDISARLPQNCEVPALTQ
;
A
#
# COMPACT_ATOMS: atom_id res chain seq x y z
N MET A 1 11.27 -10.96 15.96
CA MET A 1 11.50 -9.52 15.68
C MET A 1 11.10 -9.28 14.24
N SER A 2 9.83 -9.01 13.98
CA SER A 2 9.29 -8.71 12.65
C SER A 2 9.59 -7.23 12.36
N THR A 3 10.62 -6.97 11.56
CA THR A 3 10.90 -5.61 11.08
C THR A 3 9.80 -5.22 10.08
N ASP A 4 9.16 -4.09 10.34
CA ASP A 4 8.08 -3.52 9.54
C ASP A 4 8.52 -3.40 8.05
N PRO A 5 7.74 -3.90 7.07
CA PRO A 5 8.12 -3.90 5.65
C PRO A 5 8.41 -2.49 5.10
N VAL A 6 7.82 -1.46 5.69
CA VAL A 6 8.11 -0.05 5.37
C VAL A 6 9.52 0.33 5.81
N THR A 7 9.97 -0.16 6.96
CA THR A 7 11.32 0.10 7.49
C THR A 7 12.39 -0.60 6.65
N GLN A 8 12.14 -1.84 6.22
CA GLN A 8 13.06 -2.58 5.33
C GLN A 8 13.18 -1.91 3.95
N ALA A 9 12.07 -1.43 3.38
CA ALA A 9 12.09 -0.71 2.11
C ALA A 9 12.93 0.58 2.20
N ARG A 10 12.80 1.35 3.29
CA ARG A 10 13.61 2.56 3.53
C ARG A 10 15.09 2.27 3.74
N LEU A 11 15.44 1.14 4.36
CA LEU A 11 16.82 0.72 4.54
C LEU A 11 17.48 0.38 3.20
N GLY A 12 16.80 -0.38 2.34
CA GLY A 12 17.28 -0.72 0.99
C GLY A 12 17.57 0.53 0.14
N ASP A 13 16.70 1.55 0.21
CA ASP A 13 16.92 2.81 -0.51
C ASP A 13 18.14 3.58 -0.01
N LYS A 14 18.34 3.62 1.31
CA LYS A 14 19.54 4.24 1.91
C LYS A 14 20.83 3.54 1.47
N ILE A 15 20.81 2.20 1.43
CA ILE A 15 21.97 1.41 0.96
C ILE A 15 22.26 1.70 -0.51
N LEU A 16 21.24 1.68 -1.38
CA LEU A 16 21.41 1.98 -2.80
C LEU A 16 21.93 3.40 -3.03
N THR A 17 21.42 4.38 -2.31
CA THR A 17 21.88 5.77 -2.39
C THR A 17 23.31 5.90 -1.88
N ALA A 18 23.67 5.24 -0.78
CA ALA A 18 25.03 5.24 -0.25
C ALA A 18 26.02 4.60 -1.26
N MET A 19 25.64 3.49 -1.88
CA MET A 19 26.45 2.87 -2.94
C MET A 19 26.64 3.82 -4.13
N ALA A 20 25.59 4.51 -4.57
CA ALA A 20 25.65 5.48 -5.65
C ALA A 20 26.60 6.64 -5.30
N VAL A 21 26.55 7.14 -4.07
CA VAL A 21 27.48 8.19 -3.59
C VAL A 21 28.92 7.69 -3.61
N LEU A 22 29.19 6.46 -3.16
CA LEU A 22 30.53 5.87 -3.21
C LEU A 22 31.05 5.73 -4.64
N ILE A 23 30.20 5.30 -5.58
CA ILE A 23 30.56 5.21 -6.99
C ILE A 23 30.88 6.60 -7.55
N ALA A 24 30.04 7.60 -7.29
CA ALA A 24 30.29 8.98 -7.74
C ALA A 24 31.58 9.54 -7.15
N LEU A 25 31.83 9.31 -5.86
CA LEU A 25 33.06 9.73 -5.17
C LEU A 25 34.30 9.07 -5.79
N PHE A 26 34.22 7.80 -6.16
CA PHE A 26 35.33 7.11 -6.85
C PHE A 26 35.70 7.84 -8.14
N TYR A 27 34.75 8.22 -8.99
CA TYR A 27 35.02 8.94 -10.25
C TYR A 27 35.53 10.37 -9.98
N VAL A 28 35.04 11.05 -8.96
CA VAL A 28 35.53 12.38 -8.57
C VAL A 28 36.98 12.31 -8.10
N ILE A 29 37.35 11.31 -7.29
CA ILE A 29 38.71 11.11 -6.81
C ILE A 29 39.65 10.72 -7.99
N SER A 30 39.18 9.89 -8.93
CA SER A 30 39.94 9.53 -10.14
C SER A 30 40.23 10.77 -10.96
N ALA A 31 39.27 11.61 -11.24
CA ALA A 31 39.43 12.87 -11.99
C ALA A 31 40.36 13.86 -11.27
N ALA A 32 40.35 13.87 -9.92
CA ALA A 32 41.25 14.72 -9.14
C ALA A 32 42.71 14.25 -9.21
N LYS A 33 42.94 12.92 -9.32
CA LYS A 33 44.30 12.34 -9.44
C LYS A 33 44.87 12.44 -10.85
N ASN A 34 44.02 12.25 -11.85
CA ASN A 34 44.39 12.26 -13.26
C ASN A 34 43.43 13.17 -14.03
N PRO A 35 43.66 14.48 -14.07
CA PRO A 35 42.72 15.46 -14.66
C PRO A 35 42.72 15.40 -16.19
N SER A 36 42.17 14.34 -16.74
CA SER A 36 41.87 14.24 -18.19
C SER A 36 40.42 14.72 -18.44
N ILE A 37 40.17 15.21 -19.64
CA ILE A 37 38.81 15.68 -20.04
C ILE A 37 37.79 14.58 -19.83
N ILE A 38 38.11 13.32 -20.13
CA ILE A 38 37.18 12.19 -20.00
C ILE A 38 36.90 11.87 -18.55
N GLU A 39 37.88 11.91 -17.66
CA GLU A 39 37.65 11.65 -16.23
C GLU A 39 36.80 12.73 -15.58
N ILE A 40 36.97 13.99 -16.00
CA ILE A 40 36.12 15.11 -15.57
C ILE A 40 34.69 14.89 -16.05
N ILE A 41 34.49 14.47 -17.32
CA ILE A 41 33.14 14.16 -17.86
C ILE A 41 32.50 12.99 -17.09
N GLN A 42 33.28 11.93 -16.82
CA GLN A 42 32.78 10.77 -16.06
C GLN A 42 32.40 11.15 -14.63
N ALA A 43 33.19 11.97 -13.96
CA ALA A 43 32.89 12.49 -12.63
C ALA A 43 31.58 13.33 -12.65
N GLY A 44 31.46 14.24 -13.62
CA GLY A 44 30.26 15.05 -13.81
C GLY A 44 29.01 14.22 -14.06
N LEU A 45 29.07 13.25 -14.99
CA LEU A 45 27.97 12.32 -15.27
C LEU A 45 27.63 11.49 -14.04
N SER A 46 28.63 11.00 -13.29
CA SER A 46 28.39 10.22 -12.06
C SER A 46 27.62 11.00 -11.01
N LEU A 47 27.93 12.28 -10.82
CA LEU A 47 27.19 13.15 -9.92
C LEU A 47 25.74 13.35 -10.37
N LEU A 48 25.49 13.42 -11.69
CA LEU A 48 24.14 13.57 -12.23
C LEU A 48 23.26 12.33 -12.05
N PHE A 49 23.81 11.14 -11.78
CA PHE A 49 23.00 9.97 -11.43
C PHE A 49 22.36 10.08 -10.04
N LEU A 50 22.95 10.80 -9.09
CA LEU A 50 22.52 10.85 -7.69
C LEU A 50 21.09 11.37 -7.50
N PRO A 51 20.64 12.48 -8.11
CA PRO A 51 19.27 12.95 -7.95
C PRO A 51 18.25 11.95 -8.48
N PHE A 52 18.54 11.23 -9.58
CA PHE A 52 17.65 10.21 -10.11
C PHE A 52 17.62 8.96 -9.22
N MET A 53 18.72 8.60 -8.56
CA MET A 53 18.76 7.57 -7.54
C MET A 53 17.93 7.94 -6.31
N TRP A 54 17.83 9.23 -5.96
CA TRP A 54 17.02 9.67 -4.84
C TRP A 54 15.52 9.59 -5.11
N ILE A 55 15.09 9.94 -6.34
CA ILE A 55 13.67 10.04 -6.71
C ILE A 55 13.08 8.78 -7.37
N TRP A 56 13.83 7.68 -7.46
CA TRP A 56 13.44 6.51 -8.27
C TRP A 56 12.10 5.88 -7.87
N ARG A 57 11.71 5.97 -6.58
CA ARG A 57 10.40 5.49 -6.10
C ARG A 57 9.28 6.51 -6.23
N SER A 58 9.59 7.77 -5.94
CA SER A 58 8.58 8.83 -5.96
C SER A 58 8.20 9.25 -7.38
N ARG A 59 9.18 9.25 -8.30
CA ARG A 59 8.98 9.60 -9.72
C ARG A 59 9.66 8.59 -10.65
N PRO A 60 9.14 7.35 -10.71
CA PRO A 60 9.81 6.24 -11.40
C PRO A 60 10.04 6.48 -12.90
N VAL A 61 9.12 7.16 -13.59
CA VAL A 61 9.26 7.50 -15.02
C VAL A 61 10.38 8.50 -15.22
N LEU A 62 10.41 9.59 -14.44
CA LEU A 62 11.44 10.61 -14.53
C LEU A 62 12.83 10.04 -14.23
N SER A 63 12.93 9.21 -13.19
CA SER A 63 14.19 8.53 -12.84
C SER A 63 14.64 7.59 -13.96
N ALA A 64 13.76 6.75 -14.50
CA ALA A 64 14.09 5.84 -15.59
C ALA A 64 14.55 6.59 -16.86
N THR A 65 13.88 7.70 -17.20
CA THR A 65 14.29 8.56 -18.31
C THR A 65 15.67 9.16 -18.05
N GLY A 66 15.92 9.66 -16.84
CA GLY A 66 17.23 10.20 -16.44
C GLY A 66 18.33 9.16 -16.54
N PHE A 67 18.10 7.93 -16.06
CA PHE A 67 19.08 6.85 -16.18
C PHE A 67 19.39 6.50 -17.64
N ILE A 68 18.38 6.39 -18.52
CA ILE A 68 18.59 6.08 -19.93
C ILE A 68 19.38 7.20 -20.61
N VAL A 69 19.04 8.46 -20.37
CA VAL A 69 19.74 9.62 -20.95
C VAL A 69 21.19 9.69 -20.47
N LEU A 70 21.44 9.48 -19.18
CA LEU A 70 22.79 9.50 -18.63
C LEU A 70 23.63 8.32 -19.10
N LEU A 71 23.04 7.13 -19.26
CA LEU A 71 23.73 5.98 -19.85
C LEU A 71 24.06 6.22 -21.34
N ALA A 72 23.17 6.87 -22.08
CA ALA A 72 23.43 7.26 -23.47
C ALA A 72 24.55 8.30 -23.54
N ALA A 73 24.53 9.32 -22.67
CA ALA A 73 25.60 10.31 -22.57
C ALA A 73 26.95 9.67 -22.20
N TRP A 74 26.91 8.69 -21.28
CA TRP A 74 28.12 7.90 -20.93
C TRP A 74 28.66 7.11 -22.15
N ALA A 75 27.78 6.48 -22.92
CA ALA A 75 28.17 5.76 -24.14
C ALA A 75 28.77 6.69 -25.18
N VAL A 76 28.22 7.89 -25.39
CA VAL A 76 28.77 8.90 -26.30
C VAL A 76 30.16 9.37 -25.82
N ALA A 77 30.30 9.69 -24.53
CA ALA A 77 31.57 10.09 -23.93
C ALA A 77 32.63 8.98 -24.11
N TRP A 78 32.24 7.72 -23.93
CA TRP A 78 33.11 6.58 -24.16
C TRP A 78 33.52 6.44 -25.65
N MET A 79 32.55 6.56 -26.57
CA MET A 79 32.83 6.46 -28.01
C MET A 79 33.78 7.57 -28.49
N SER A 80 33.76 8.76 -27.88
CA SER A 80 34.67 9.87 -28.22
C SER A 80 36.11 9.65 -27.79
N GLN A 81 36.42 8.69 -26.95
CA GLN A 81 37.74 8.42 -26.35
C GLN A 81 38.31 7.06 -26.79
N LEU A 82 37.79 6.46 -27.83
CA LEU A 82 38.40 5.28 -28.41
C LEU A 82 39.78 5.65 -29.02
N PRO A 83 40.83 4.85 -28.80
CA PRO A 83 40.83 3.41 -28.48
C PRO A 83 40.91 3.06 -26.98
N THR A 84 40.88 4.00 -26.07
CA THR A 84 40.96 3.69 -24.64
C THR A 84 39.66 3.00 -24.18
N ASN A 85 39.79 1.76 -23.70
CA ASN A 85 38.64 1.05 -23.16
C ASN A 85 38.37 1.53 -21.72
N LEU A 86 37.28 2.22 -21.51
CA LEU A 86 36.87 2.73 -20.20
C LEU A 86 36.25 1.64 -19.29
N GLY A 87 36.15 0.43 -19.77
CA GLY A 87 35.61 -0.70 -19.02
C GLY A 87 34.11 -0.62 -18.76
N LEU A 88 33.62 -1.55 -17.93
CA LEU A 88 32.23 -1.60 -17.51
C LEU A 88 31.98 -0.54 -16.44
N THR A 89 31.08 0.39 -16.70
CA THR A 89 30.66 1.35 -15.67
C THR A 89 29.69 0.70 -14.67
N PRO A 90 29.87 0.89 -13.36
CA PRO A 90 28.89 0.45 -12.35
C PRO A 90 27.50 1.03 -12.57
N TRP A 91 27.40 2.18 -13.27
CA TRP A 91 26.12 2.81 -13.61
C TRP A 91 25.27 1.98 -14.58
N ALA A 92 25.82 0.97 -15.25
CA ALA A 92 25.06 0.02 -16.05
C ALA A 92 23.96 -0.71 -15.23
N LEU A 93 24.13 -0.83 -13.90
CA LEU A 93 23.12 -1.38 -12.98
C LEU A 93 21.88 -0.50 -12.87
N THR A 94 21.94 0.76 -13.30
CA THR A 94 20.75 1.62 -13.34
C THR A 94 19.77 1.23 -14.44
N ALA A 95 20.17 0.48 -15.47
CA ALA A 95 19.28 -0.03 -16.51
C ALA A 95 18.26 -1.05 -15.95
N PRO A 96 18.64 -2.14 -15.27
CA PRO A 96 17.68 -3.01 -14.60
C PRO A 96 16.88 -2.29 -13.50
N MET A 97 17.48 -1.29 -12.83
CA MET A 97 16.76 -0.49 -11.84
C MET A 97 15.66 0.37 -12.49
N ALA A 98 15.90 0.97 -13.66
CA ALA A 98 14.88 1.70 -14.42
C ALA A 98 13.71 0.80 -14.83
N VAL A 99 14.02 -0.42 -15.30
CA VAL A 99 13.03 -1.44 -15.65
C VAL A 99 12.23 -1.86 -14.41
N TYR A 100 12.90 -2.13 -13.28
CA TYR A 100 12.24 -2.48 -12.02
C TYR A 100 11.32 -1.37 -11.52
N ALA A 101 11.83 -0.13 -11.44
CA ALA A 101 11.08 1.01 -10.94
C ALA A 101 9.78 1.24 -11.72
N THR A 102 9.86 1.24 -13.04
CA THR A 102 8.70 1.45 -13.90
C THR A 102 7.74 0.26 -13.89
N SER A 103 8.23 -0.98 -13.87
CA SER A 103 7.39 -2.19 -13.81
C SER A 103 6.65 -2.35 -12.48
N ARG A 104 7.25 -1.88 -11.39
CA ARG A 104 6.71 -2.00 -10.03
C ARG A 104 5.72 -0.90 -9.68
N HIS A 105 5.97 0.34 -10.13
CA HIS A 105 5.27 1.53 -9.62
C HIS A 105 4.37 2.21 -10.66
N VAL A 106 4.45 1.83 -11.95
CA VAL A 106 3.65 2.46 -12.99
C VAL A 106 2.50 1.57 -13.42
N THR A 107 1.29 2.11 -13.40
CA THR A 107 0.06 1.37 -13.75
C THR A 107 -0.08 1.16 -15.26
N ARG A 108 0.40 2.12 -16.06
CA ARG A 108 0.29 2.09 -17.52
C ARG A 108 1.34 1.15 -18.11
N ARG A 109 0.93 -0.07 -18.49
CA ARG A 109 1.78 -1.17 -18.97
C ARG A 109 2.65 -0.84 -20.18
N ALA A 110 2.30 0.18 -20.97
CA ALA A 110 3.12 0.61 -22.09
C ALA A 110 4.49 1.16 -21.63
N ILE A 111 4.53 1.94 -20.54
CA ILE A 111 5.74 2.61 -20.05
C ILE A 111 6.87 1.62 -19.68
N PRO A 112 6.67 0.60 -18.83
CA PRO A 112 7.74 -0.34 -18.53
C PRO A 112 8.18 -1.17 -19.75
N ARG A 113 7.28 -1.43 -20.72
CA ARG A 113 7.66 -2.09 -21.97
C ARG A 113 8.55 -1.21 -22.84
N THR A 114 8.26 0.08 -22.94
CA THR A 114 9.12 1.02 -23.67
C THR A 114 10.47 1.20 -23.00
N VAL A 115 10.51 1.27 -21.66
CA VAL A 115 11.78 1.33 -20.90
C VAL A 115 12.59 0.06 -21.13
N LEU A 116 11.98 -1.12 -21.06
CA LEU A 116 12.66 -2.39 -21.36
C LEU A 116 13.19 -2.41 -22.80
N ALA A 117 12.39 -2.00 -23.77
CA ALA A 117 12.83 -1.96 -25.17
C ALA A 117 14.00 -0.98 -25.37
N LEU A 118 13.95 0.21 -24.77
CA LEU A 118 15.02 1.20 -24.83
C LEU A 118 16.30 0.72 -24.15
N THR A 119 16.21 0.01 -23.01
CA THR A 119 17.41 -0.55 -22.34
C THR A 119 18.01 -1.70 -23.13
N ILE A 120 17.20 -2.55 -23.77
CA ILE A 120 17.69 -3.59 -24.68
C ILE A 120 18.35 -2.96 -25.90
N LEU A 121 17.71 -1.97 -26.52
CA LEU A 121 18.27 -1.27 -27.66
C LEU A 121 19.58 -0.55 -27.30
N GLY A 122 19.62 0.10 -26.14
CA GLY A 122 20.82 0.77 -25.62
C GLY A 122 22.00 -0.19 -25.38
N SER A 123 21.74 -1.47 -25.10
CA SER A 123 22.80 -2.46 -24.92
C SER A 123 23.62 -2.73 -26.18
N PHE A 124 23.09 -2.43 -27.39
CA PHE A 124 23.84 -2.50 -28.65
C PHE A 124 24.85 -1.35 -28.82
N ILE A 125 24.72 -0.29 -28.03
CA ILE A 125 25.69 0.82 -28.01
C ILE A 125 26.75 0.58 -26.90
N SER A 126 26.82 -0.62 -26.38
CA SER A 126 27.72 -0.95 -25.26
C SER A 126 29.19 -0.96 -25.73
N PRO A 127 30.11 -0.42 -24.91
CA PRO A 127 31.54 -0.43 -25.15
C PRO A 127 32.16 -1.83 -25.36
N PHE A 128 31.44 -2.88 -25.00
CA PHE A 128 31.88 -4.25 -25.23
C PHE A 128 31.75 -4.72 -26.66
N ILE A 129 30.95 -4.06 -27.49
CA ILE A 129 30.62 -4.51 -28.86
C ILE A 129 31.32 -3.69 -29.90
N TRP A 130 31.70 -2.46 -29.54
CA TRP A 130 32.33 -1.53 -30.45
C TRP A 130 33.81 -1.34 -30.10
N ARG A 131 34.67 -1.39 -31.11
CA ARG A 131 36.11 -1.10 -30.99
C ARG A 131 36.53 -0.22 -32.15
N ILE A 132 37.33 0.82 -31.88
CA ILE A 132 38.03 1.58 -32.89
C ILE A 132 39.44 1.03 -33.03
N ASP A 133 39.83 0.79 -34.26
CA ASP A 133 41.22 0.51 -34.58
C ASP A 133 42.02 1.80 -34.44
N PRO A 134 43.11 1.84 -33.61
CA PRO A 134 43.88 3.03 -33.37
C PRO A 134 44.62 3.57 -34.63
N GLU A 135 44.91 2.71 -35.58
CA GLU A 135 45.68 3.08 -36.77
C GLU A 135 44.80 3.60 -37.91
N SER A 136 43.62 2.96 -38.11
CA SER A 136 42.73 3.29 -39.22
C SER A 136 41.54 4.19 -38.82
N PHE A 137 41.28 4.43 -37.52
CA PHE A 137 40.10 5.10 -36.99
C PHE A 137 38.79 4.50 -37.48
N VAL A 138 38.79 3.24 -37.90
CA VAL A 138 37.61 2.53 -38.36
C VAL A 138 36.92 1.89 -37.16
N LEU A 139 35.60 2.13 -37.08
CA LEU A 139 34.76 1.54 -36.06
C LEU A 139 34.45 0.08 -36.44
N HIS A 140 34.93 -0.85 -35.64
CA HIS A 140 34.66 -2.28 -35.79
C HIS A 140 33.60 -2.72 -34.79
N TYR A 141 32.59 -3.36 -35.31
CA TYR A 141 31.59 -4.04 -34.52
C TYR A 141 32.03 -5.48 -34.28
N GLN A 142 32.37 -5.80 -33.03
CA GLN A 142 32.84 -7.13 -32.64
C GLN A 142 31.75 -7.92 -31.98
N LEU A 143 31.06 -8.76 -32.76
CA LEU A 143 30.07 -9.72 -32.19
C LEU A 143 30.77 -11.09 -32.00
N ASP A 144 31.78 -11.11 -31.12
CA ASP A 144 32.43 -12.36 -30.75
C ASP A 144 31.58 -13.17 -29.74
N ARG A 145 31.83 -14.49 -29.62
CA ARG A 145 31.05 -15.36 -28.71
C ARG A 145 30.98 -14.86 -27.27
N ARG A 146 32.05 -14.23 -26.77
CA ARG A 146 32.10 -13.67 -25.41
C ARG A 146 31.14 -12.49 -25.25
N TYR A 147 31.09 -11.60 -26.21
CA TYR A 147 30.23 -10.44 -26.20
C TYR A 147 28.76 -10.83 -26.38
N LEU A 148 28.48 -11.82 -27.24
CA LEU A 148 27.16 -12.39 -27.39
C LEU A 148 26.66 -12.99 -26.06
N ALA A 149 27.50 -13.74 -25.35
CA ALA A 149 27.17 -14.29 -24.05
C ALA A 149 26.85 -13.18 -23.02
N MET A 150 27.63 -12.11 -22.98
CA MET A 150 27.39 -10.95 -22.11
C MET A 150 26.07 -10.25 -22.43
N LEU A 151 25.74 -10.07 -23.71
CA LEU A 151 24.45 -9.52 -24.14
C LEU A 151 23.28 -10.39 -23.69
N VAL A 152 23.38 -11.70 -23.89
CA VAL A 152 22.34 -12.65 -23.47
C VAL A 152 22.14 -12.59 -21.95
N VAL A 153 23.22 -12.56 -21.17
CA VAL A 153 23.15 -12.39 -19.71
C VAL A 153 22.50 -11.05 -19.35
N HIS A 154 22.89 -9.95 -19.99
CA HIS A 154 22.30 -8.64 -19.75
C HIS A 154 20.79 -8.62 -20.04
N TRP A 155 20.38 -9.19 -21.19
CA TRP A 155 18.97 -9.28 -21.56
C TRP A 155 18.20 -10.23 -20.63
N ALA A 156 18.82 -11.30 -20.17
CA ALA A 156 18.23 -12.19 -19.16
C ALA A 156 17.98 -11.46 -17.84
N VAL A 157 18.95 -10.62 -17.39
CA VAL A 157 18.79 -9.77 -16.19
C VAL A 157 17.68 -8.75 -16.38
N LEU A 158 17.62 -8.06 -17.52
CA LEU A 158 16.54 -7.10 -17.79
C LEU A 158 15.16 -7.79 -17.85
N GLY A 159 15.08 -8.92 -18.57
CA GLY A 159 13.85 -9.69 -18.69
C GLY A 159 13.36 -10.25 -17.34
N THR A 160 14.24 -10.89 -16.58
CA THR A 160 13.89 -11.41 -15.26
C THR A 160 13.47 -10.29 -14.31
N THR A 161 14.15 -9.16 -14.33
CA THR A 161 13.78 -7.97 -13.54
C THR A 161 12.39 -7.46 -13.92
N TYR A 162 12.11 -7.36 -15.22
CA TYR A 162 10.79 -6.94 -15.72
C TYR A 162 9.69 -7.89 -15.27
N PHE A 163 9.85 -9.21 -15.52
CA PHE A 163 8.84 -10.20 -15.17
C PHE A 163 8.64 -10.32 -13.65
N ALA A 164 9.72 -10.32 -12.87
CA ALA A 164 9.62 -10.35 -11.42
C ALA A 164 8.87 -9.13 -10.88
N ALA A 165 9.26 -7.91 -11.30
CA ALA A 165 8.60 -6.69 -10.87
C ALA A 165 7.12 -6.62 -11.29
N ALA A 166 6.81 -7.03 -12.52
CA ALA A 166 5.42 -7.10 -13.02
C ALA A 166 4.58 -8.11 -12.24
N ARG A 167 5.14 -9.29 -11.91
CA ARG A 167 4.46 -10.30 -11.08
C ARG A 167 4.19 -9.80 -9.67
N TYR A 168 5.16 -9.17 -9.02
CA TYR A 168 4.97 -8.57 -7.70
C TYR A 168 3.86 -7.51 -7.70
N PHE A 169 3.81 -6.68 -8.74
CA PHE A 169 2.76 -5.69 -8.91
C PHE A 169 1.37 -6.33 -9.08
N ASP A 170 1.26 -7.37 -9.91
CA ASP A 170 0.00 -8.08 -10.12
C ASP A 170 -0.47 -8.81 -8.87
N LEU A 171 0.43 -9.49 -8.15
CA LEU A 171 0.13 -10.16 -6.90
C LEU A 171 -0.36 -9.17 -5.82
N ALA A 172 0.32 -8.03 -5.66
CA ALA A 172 -0.11 -7.00 -4.71
C ALA A 172 -1.54 -6.53 -4.99
N ARG A 173 -1.86 -6.24 -6.27
CA ARG A 173 -3.21 -5.86 -6.69
C ARG A 173 -4.26 -6.96 -6.50
N GLN A 174 -3.89 -8.22 -6.72
CA GLN A 174 -4.78 -9.34 -6.45
C GLN A 174 -5.09 -9.45 -4.96
N HIS A 175 -4.10 -9.31 -4.09
CA HIS A 175 -4.30 -9.31 -2.64
C HIS A 175 -5.22 -8.18 -2.18
N GLU A 176 -5.03 -6.96 -2.68
CA GLU A 176 -5.92 -5.83 -2.38
C GLU A 176 -7.37 -6.11 -2.80
N ARG A 177 -7.57 -6.61 -4.03
CA ARG A 177 -8.90 -6.97 -4.53
C ARG A 177 -9.56 -8.09 -3.73
N LEU A 178 -8.79 -9.10 -3.31
CA LEU A 178 -9.29 -10.19 -2.49
C LEU A 178 -9.65 -9.70 -1.08
N ALA A 179 -8.84 -8.81 -0.49
CA ALA A 179 -9.13 -8.20 0.79
C ALA A 179 -10.44 -7.38 0.74
N GLN A 180 -10.62 -6.56 -0.30
CA GLN A 180 -11.86 -5.81 -0.51
C GLN A 180 -13.08 -6.73 -0.68
N LYS A 181 -12.96 -7.79 -1.50
CA LYS A 181 -14.05 -8.77 -1.67
C LYS A 181 -14.42 -9.46 -0.36
N ARG A 182 -13.42 -9.90 0.42
CA ARG A 182 -13.67 -10.52 1.73
C ARG A 182 -14.34 -9.57 2.70
N PHE A 183 -13.95 -8.30 2.69
CA PHE A 183 -14.61 -7.28 3.51
C PHE A 183 -16.08 -7.10 3.15
N HIS A 184 -16.41 -7.00 1.86
CA HIS A 184 -17.80 -6.90 1.42
C HIS A 184 -18.62 -8.17 1.73
N GLN A 185 -18.02 -9.35 1.53
CA GLN A 185 -18.68 -10.61 1.89
C GLN A 185 -18.98 -10.70 3.39
N ALA A 186 -18.01 -10.36 4.24
CA ALA A 186 -18.20 -10.34 5.68
C ALA A 186 -19.33 -9.36 6.09
N GLN A 187 -19.40 -8.19 5.45
CA GLN A 187 -20.45 -7.22 5.70
C GLN A 187 -21.84 -7.73 5.25
N GLU A 188 -21.93 -8.45 4.15
CA GLU A 188 -23.19 -9.07 3.69
C GLU A 188 -23.62 -10.20 4.62
N GLU A 189 -22.68 -11.07 5.03
CA GLU A 189 -22.93 -12.15 6.00
C GLU A 189 -23.44 -11.60 7.33
N GLU A 190 -22.82 -10.54 7.84
CA GLU A 190 -23.24 -9.85 9.06
C GLU A 190 -24.67 -9.30 8.93
N ARG A 191 -24.99 -8.64 7.80
CA ARG A 191 -26.35 -8.14 7.53
C ARG A 191 -27.39 -9.27 7.51
N LEU A 192 -27.06 -10.41 6.89
CA LEU A 192 -27.95 -11.56 6.84
C LEU A 192 -28.16 -12.20 8.22
N LEU A 193 -27.11 -12.23 9.04
CA LEU A 193 -27.17 -12.75 10.41
C LEU A 193 -28.10 -11.86 11.26
N ILE A 194 -27.94 -10.56 11.20
CA ILE A 194 -28.78 -9.57 11.87
C ILE A 194 -30.24 -9.69 11.43
N ALA A 195 -30.48 -9.82 10.11
CA ALA A 195 -31.84 -9.95 9.59
C ALA A 195 -32.51 -11.23 10.09
N ARG A 196 -31.77 -12.34 10.28
CA ARG A 196 -32.31 -13.56 10.90
C ARG A 196 -32.62 -13.37 12.37
N GLU A 197 -31.71 -12.78 13.13
CA GLU A 197 -31.88 -12.51 14.55
C GLU A 197 -33.12 -11.62 14.82
N LEU A 198 -33.28 -10.54 14.03
CA LEU A 198 -34.45 -9.70 14.07
C LEU A 198 -35.73 -10.47 13.70
N HIS A 199 -35.67 -11.34 12.69
CA HIS A 199 -36.79 -12.16 12.28
C HIS A 199 -37.23 -13.14 13.38
N ASP A 200 -36.26 -13.79 14.04
CA ASP A 200 -36.48 -14.76 15.10
C ASP A 200 -37.14 -14.09 16.33
N VAL A 201 -36.62 -12.94 16.76
CA VAL A 201 -37.21 -12.16 17.85
C VAL A 201 -38.66 -11.74 17.52
N LEU A 202 -38.89 -11.18 16.33
CA LEU A 202 -40.21 -10.74 15.90
C LEU A 202 -41.19 -11.91 15.76
N ALA A 203 -40.76 -13.03 15.16
CA ALA A 203 -41.58 -14.21 14.97
C ALA A 203 -42.00 -14.83 16.31
N HIS A 204 -41.09 -14.91 17.27
CA HIS A 204 -41.36 -15.40 18.60
C HIS A 204 -42.36 -14.51 19.32
N SER A 205 -42.13 -13.20 19.35
CA SER A 205 -43.00 -12.23 20.02
C SER A 205 -44.40 -12.17 19.42
N LEU A 206 -44.52 -12.18 18.09
CA LEU A 206 -45.82 -12.23 17.40
C LEU A 206 -46.57 -13.52 17.66
N THR A 207 -45.88 -14.65 17.81
CA THR A 207 -46.49 -15.94 18.16
C THR A 207 -47.06 -15.89 19.58
N LEU A 208 -46.34 -15.35 20.57
CA LEU A 208 -46.81 -15.18 21.93
C LEU A 208 -48.02 -14.24 21.98
N ILE A 209 -47.98 -13.09 21.32
CA ILE A 209 -49.08 -12.15 21.22
C ILE A 209 -50.32 -12.83 20.65
N LYS A 210 -50.20 -13.63 19.58
CA LYS A 210 -51.28 -14.37 18.96
C LYS A 210 -51.91 -15.39 19.93
N VAL A 211 -51.08 -16.12 20.68
CA VAL A 211 -51.56 -17.10 21.67
C VAL A 211 -52.31 -16.40 22.79
N GLN A 212 -51.76 -15.32 23.34
CA GLN A 212 -52.37 -14.53 24.39
C GLN A 212 -53.69 -13.87 23.94
N ALA A 213 -53.72 -13.33 22.72
CA ALA A 213 -54.94 -12.77 22.14
C ALA A 213 -56.05 -13.82 22.02
N ASN A 214 -55.74 -15.03 21.56
CA ASN A 214 -56.72 -16.13 21.47
C ASN A 214 -57.21 -16.57 22.86
N ALA A 215 -56.32 -16.68 23.83
CA ALA A 215 -56.64 -17.01 25.20
C ALA A 215 -57.60 -15.92 25.83
N GLY A 216 -57.25 -14.64 25.60
CA GLY A 216 -58.07 -13.50 26.07
C GLY A 216 -59.46 -13.46 25.43
N ILE A 217 -59.60 -13.79 24.14
CA ILE A 217 -60.87 -13.86 23.45
C ILE A 217 -61.81 -14.98 24.08
N ILE A 218 -61.19 -16.13 24.39
CA ILE A 218 -61.94 -17.27 24.99
C ILE A 218 -62.34 -16.94 26.42
N ALA A 219 -61.39 -16.46 27.24
CA ALA A 219 -61.68 -16.13 28.65
C ALA A 219 -62.65 -14.97 28.80
N GLY A 220 -62.55 -13.94 27.95
CA GLY A 220 -63.44 -12.77 28.00
C GLY A 220 -64.93 -13.03 27.70
N ARG A 221 -65.26 -14.24 27.21
CA ARG A 221 -66.68 -14.65 27.06
C ARG A 221 -67.36 -14.95 28.40
N SER A 222 -66.60 -15.28 29.43
CA SER A 222 -67.08 -15.67 30.75
C SER A 222 -66.57 -14.75 31.87
N ASP A 223 -65.40 -14.09 31.67
CA ASP A 223 -64.81 -13.23 32.70
C ASP A 223 -64.10 -12.03 32.02
N ALA A 224 -64.64 -10.84 32.21
CA ALA A 224 -64.13 -9.58 31.69
C ALA A 224 -62.73 -9.26 32.27
N LYS A 225 -62.49 -9.63 33.54
CA LYS A 225 -61.18 -9.38 34.20
C LYS A 225 -60.03 -10.20 33.56
N ALA A 226 -60.31 -11.45 33.21
CA ALA A 226 -59.38 -12.30 32.53
C ALA A 226 -59.03 -11.78 31.11
N ALA A 227 -59.99 -11.10 30.46
CA ALA A 227 -59.70 -10.43 29.18
C ALA A 227 -58.76 -9.21 29.35
N GLU A 228 -58.96 -8.40 30.40
CA GLU A 228 -58.07 -7.26 30.72
C GLU A 228 -56.66 -7.73 31.06
N GLU A 229 -56.51 -8.79 31.83
CA GLU A 229 -55.22 -9.39 32.17
C GLU A 229 -54.45 -9.89 30.90
N ALA A 230 -55.16 -10.52 29.97
CA ALA A 230 -54.61 -10.96 28.69
C ALA A 230 -54.16 -9.77 27.82
N LEU A 231 -54.93 -8.69 27.77
CA LEU A 231 -54.57 -7.47 27.04
C LEU A 231 -53.34 -6.77 27.66
N ALA A 232 -53.29 -6.72 29.00
CA ALA A 232 -52.09 -6.19 29.69
C ALA A 232 -50.85 -7.01 29.36
N SER A 233 -50.94 -8.34 29.38
CA SER A 233 -49.84 -9.23 29.04
C SER A 233 -49.38 -9.09 27.56
N ILE A 234 -50.33 -8.86 26.64
CA ILE A 234 -50.01 -8.57 25.23
C ILE A 234 -49.24 -7.26 25.10
N ARG A 235 -49.68 -6.21 25.78
CA ARG A 235 -49.03 -4.91 25.79
C ARG A 235 -47.58 -5.03 26.30
N ASP A 236 -47.43 -5.67 27.47
CA ASP A 236 -46.10 -5.80 28.12
C ASP A 236 -45.14 -6.66 27.27
N GLY A 237 -45.64 -7.71 26.61
CA GLY A 237 -44.88 -8.51 25.65
C GLY A 237 -44.51 -7.75 24.39
N ALA A 238 -45.38 -6.88 23.88
CA ALA A 238 -45.07 -6.05 22.72
C ALA A 238 -44.03 -4.96 23.05
N ASP A 239 -44.13 -4.34 24.24
CA ASP A 239 -43.14 -3.35 24.69
C ASP A 239 -41.74 -3.97 24.86
N SER A 240 -41.67 -5.18 25.46
CA SER A 240 -40.41 -5.92 25.62
C SER A 240 -39.77 -6.26 24.26
N ALA A 241 -40.57 -6.73 23.30
CA ALA A 241 -40.08 -7.04 21.96
C ALA A 241 -39.55 -5.79 21.22
N LEU A 242 -40.20 -4.64 21.39
CA LEU A 242 -39.75 -3.37 20.82
C LEU A 242 -38.45 -2.89 21.43
N GLU A 243 -38.26 -3.09 22.74
CA GLU A 243 -36.99 -2.75 23.41
C GLU A 243 -35.84 -3.64 22.95
N GLU A 244 -36.10 -4.94 22.78
CA GLU A 244 -35.09 -5.88 22.27
C GLU A 244 -34.65 -5.54 20.85
N VAL A 245 -35.59 -5.24 19.95
CA VAL A 245 -35.28 -4.78 18.58
C VAL A 245 -34.51 -3.45 18.59
N ARG A 246 -34.87 -2.50 19.44
CA ARG A 246 -34.17 -1.24 19.61
C ARG A 246 -32.72 -1.46 20.12
N GLY A 247 -32.55 -2.40 21.05
CA GLY A 247 -31.23 -2.80 21.56
C GLY A 247 -30.32 -3.31 20.44
N ILE A 248 -30.83 -4.23 19.62
CA ILE A 248 -30.11 -4.78 18.48
C ILE A 248 -29.73 -3.65 17.48
N VAL A 249 -30.66 -2.78 17.10
CA VAL A 249 -30.39 -1.66 16.17
C VAL A 249 -29.41 -0.66 16.75
N THR A 250 -29.47 -0.41 18.07
CA THR A 250 -28.51 0.52 18.73
C THR A 250 -27.10 -0.06 18.79
N ALA A 251 -26.96 -1.35 19.13
CA ALA A 251 -25.72 -2.05 19.13
C ALA A 251 -25.04 -2.02 17.73
N LEU A 252 -25.83 -2.19 16.67
CA LEU A 252 -25.37 -2.10 15.29
C LEU A 252 -24.91 -0.69 14.89
N ARG A 253 -25.58 0.34 15.36
CA ARG A 253 -25.16 1.73 15.14
C ARG A 253 -23.89 2.08 15.88
N SER A 254 -23.66 1.50 17.04
CA SER A 254 -22.44 1.74 17.84
C SER A 254 -21.20 1.02 17.29
N THR A 255 -21.37 -0.02 16.48
CA THR A 255 -20.26 -0.78 15.85
C THR A 255 -19.87 -0.24 14.47
N GLY A 256 -20.60 0.73 13.90
CA GLY A 256 -20.29 1.36 12.62
C GLY A 256 -19.09 2.32 12.69
N PRO A 257 -18.42 2.60 11.54
CA PRO A 257 -17.25 3.51 11.50
C PRO A 257 -17.54 4.96 11.92
N THR A 258 -18.80 5.31 12.20
CA THR A 258 -19.20 6.62 12.73
C THR A 258 -19.20 6.68 14.26
N ALA A 259 -18.96 5.55 14.95
CA ALA A 259 -18.91 5.47 16.41
C ALA A 259 -17.66 6.09 17.05
N LEU A 260 -16.69 6.53 16.24
CA LEU A 260 -15.53 7.29 16.69
C LEU A 260 -15.81 8.81 16.64
N LYS A 261 -16.83 9.29 17.36
CA LYS A 261 -16.87 10.65 17.84
C LYS A 261 -16.47 10.64 19.33
N PRO A 262 -15.19 10.92 19.66
CA PRO A 262 -14.74 10.86 21.05
C PRO A 262 -15.23 12.06 21.92
N ALA A 263 -15.92 13.03 21.36
CA ALA A 263 -16.14 14.30 22.01
C ALA A 263 -17.37 14.39 22.95
N THR A 264 -18.25 13.38 22.96
CA THR A 264 -19.51 13.46 23.76
C THR A 264 -19.57 12.49 24.95
N GLN A 265 -18.52 11.70 25.16
CA GLN A 265 -18.57 10.69 26.24
C GLN A 265 -18.19 11.19 27.63
N LEU A 266 -17.46 12.29 27.76
CA LEU A 266 -17.08 12.82 29.07
C LEU A 266 -18.26 13.46 29.82
N GLU A 267 -19.18 14.10 29.10
CA GLU A 267 -20.40 14.69 29.70
C GLU A 267 -21.40 13.62 30.20
N HIS A 268 -21.34 12.39 29.65
CA HIS A 268 -22.22 11.30 30.10
C HIS A 268 -21.69 10.56 31.32
N ILE A 269 -20.43 10.72 31.70
CA ILE A 269 -19.84 10.02 32.84
C ILE A 269 -20.47 10.47 34.16
N GLU A 270 -20.84 11.75 34.32
CA GLU A 270 -21.56 12.27 35.48
C GLU A 270 -22.92 11.60 35.62
N GLY A 271 -23.68 11.48 34.52
CA GLY A 271 -24.98 10.83 34.51
C GLY A 271 -24.92 9.32 34.86
N ILE A 272 -23.86 8.65 34.45
CA ILE A 272 -23.62 7.22 34.77
C ILE A 272 -23.28 7.07 36.27
N ILE A 273 -22.43 7.93 36.83
CA ILE A 273 -22.05 7.94 38.23
C ILE A 273 -23.29 8.23 39.11
N ASP A 274 -24.11 9.16 38.72
CA ASP A 274 -25.35 9.51 39.45
C ASP A 274 -26.40 8.38 39.40
N GLY A 275 -26.48 7.65 38.27
CA GLY A 275 -27.30 6.44 38.16
C GLY A 275 -26.85 5.34 39.14
N PHE A 276 -25.57 5.11 39.29
CA PHE A 276 -25.03 4.13 40.24
C PHE A 276 -25.19 4.57 41.73
N ARG A 277 -25.08 5.88 42.02
CA ARG A 277 -25.36 6.43 43.33
C ARG A 277 -26.82 6.28 43.71
N ALA A 278 -27.74 6.49 42.76
CA ALA A 278 -29.19 6.26 42.96
C ALA A 278 -29.53 4.79 43.20
N ALA A 279 -28.71 3.87 42.66
CA ALA A 279 -28.80 2.42 42.92
C ALA A 279 -28.20 1.98 44.27
N GLY A 280 -27.71 2.92 45.11
CA GLY A 280 -27.20 2.63 46.44
C GLY A 280 -25.70 2.29 46.53
N LEU A 281 -24.95 2.51 45.47
CA LEU A 281 -23.50 2.32 45.46
C LEU A 281 -22.75 3.60 45.89
N ASP A 282 -21.87 3.50 46.90
CA ASP A 282 -21.02 4.61 47.37
C ASP A 282 -19.81 4.77 46.43
N ILE A 283 -19.97 5.68 45.43
CA ILE A 283 -18.93 5.94 44.43
C ILE A 283 -18.40 7.35 44.62
N SER A 284 -17.11 7.48 44.97
CA SER A 284 -16.35 8.73 44.95
C SER A 284 -15.58 8.85 43.63
N ALA A 285 -15.96 9.76 42.77
CA ALA A 285 -15.25 10.03 41.52
C ALA A 285 -14.75 11.47 41.50
N ARG A 286 -13.47 11.68 41.12
CA ARG A 286 -12.92 12.99 40.80
C ARG A 286 -12.79 13.09 39.29
N LEU A 287 -13.66 13.88 38.67
CA LEU A 287 -13.58 14.19 37.24
C LEU A 287 -12.72 15.47 37.06
N PRO A 288 -11.78 15.52 36.10
CA PRO A 288 -11.02 16.70 35.80
C PRO A 288 -11.97 17.75 35.18
N GLN A 289 -12.10 18.92 35.84
CA GLN A 289 -12.79 20.08 35.29
C GLN A 289 -11.87 20.75 34.25
N ASN A 290 -12.15 20.63 32.98
CA ASN A 290 -11.39 21.11 31.83
C ASN A 290 -10.22 20.20 31.38
N CYS A 291 -10.52 19.15 30.63
CA CYS A 291 -9.57 18.58 29.71
C CYS A 291 -9.85 19.14 28.30
N GLU A 292 -9.10 20.17 27.87
CA GLU A 292 -8.89 20.43 26.47
C GLU A 292 -8.11 19.26 25.88
N VAL A 293 -8.81 18.43 25.11
CA VAL A 293 -8.16 17.33 24.36
C VAL A 293 -7.39 17.99 23.21
N PRO A 294 -6.05 17.89 23.15
CA PRO A 294 -5.30 18.43 22.03
C PRO A 294 -5.75 17.72 20.74
N ALA A 295 -6.14 18.52 19.73
CA ALA A 295 -6.49 18.05 18.41
C ALA A 295 -5.29 17.26 17.85
N LEU A 296 -5.44 15.94 17.70
CA LEU A 296 -4.49 15.11 16.97
C LEU A 296 -4.51 15.57 15.51
N THR A 297 -3.48 16.34 15.12
CA THR A 297 -3.19 16.64 13.72
C THR A 297 -2.98 15.34 12.95
N GLN A 298 -3.78 15.17 11.90
CA GLN A 298 -3.72 14.11 10.90
C GLN A 298 -2.39 14.06 10.13
#